data_13c0ec27857b0be82fac6168f06a0ef9
#
_entry.id   13c0ec27857b0be82fac6168f06a0ef9
#
_cell.length_a   1.000
_cell.length_b   1.000
_cell.length_c   1.000
_cell.angle_alpha   90.00
_cell.angle_beta   90.00
_cell.angle_gamma   90.00
#
_symmetry.space_group_name_H-M   'P 1'
#
loop_
_entity.id
_entity.type
_entity.pdbx_description
1 polymer ?
#
loop_
_entity_poly.entity_id
_entity_poly.type
_entity_poly.pdbx_seq_one_letter_code
_entity_poly.pdbx_strand_id
1 'polypeptide(L)'
;MTYKKLYSSTIFNRELELSQDYNTNSTAFQYDFLSDDFDLNRDSSNFKMPTSLFKNLRDDKPIIFYMNPPYGTTGKLAKDGTAKKIDISKINLFMKANHYGNASQQLYAQFVTRVIKLADDFDLTNVYLAMFSGIRYLAGGNYWLKFDQHFFKQFTYKYGMIFNAGEFSGTSSMWPIGFTIYKLNKNENNIPKEFELSIMTRTDSSINNVGTKTVNLVEKDSLSSWLRNPAITGTPMPDGSYPKLTSAMKESKRNNSRCTFYEGSMGCLMNSANNVAEGTTNGGVWLATSGIYHDHGVNVFDKNFDKVVADFAIRRSIAPTWVNAQDNFTKPNTNSPIYSSFIGDATVFSLFDTASNQASYRNWNGYTNCNKPGRWINQWFFIDQGKIETEAMRKKQNDVAYDAYGDKNRYVYLKLQNMTLSKEAQNVLDLATKLYFKQLKYRKKAILKYPDMSLNAWDIGWYQMKLIDRVFPSKVMQELKSAIIILKEKIAREYAQDLIEK
;
A
#
# COMPACT_ATOMS: atom_id res chain seq x y z
N MET A 1 16.93 26.23 27.96
CA MET A 1 18.33 25.93 27.54
C MET A 1 18.87 27.13 26.82
N THR A 2 19.92 27.77 27.32
CA THR A 2 20.62 28.84 26.63
C THR A 2 21.57 28.18 25.62
N TYR A 3 21.28 28.25 24.33
CA TYR A 3 22.16 27.76 23.29
C TYR A 3 23.44 28.62 23.30
N LYS A 4 24.58 28.03 23.49
CA LYS A 4 25.87 28.76 23.42
C LYS A 4 26.26 29.19 22.02
N LYS A 5 25.82 28.42 20.98
CA LYS A 5 26.04 28.75 19.54
C LYS A 5 24.99 28.07 18.68
N LEU A 6 24.45 28.81 17.72
CA LEU A 6 23.54 28.32 16.68
C LEU A 6 24.23 28.47 15.33
N TYR A 7 24.20 27.43 14.50
CA TYR A 7 24.68 27.40 13.12
C TYR A 7 23.51 27.08 12.19
N SER A 8 23.28 27.92 11.20
CA SER A 8 22.21 27.74 10.21
C SER A 8 22.81 27.64 8.83
N SER A 9 22.55 26.56 8.09
CA SER A 9 23.01 26.36 6.74
C SER A 9 21.87 26.32 5.74
N THR A 10 22.09 26.88 4.57
CA THR A 10 21.20 26.83 3.40
C THR A 10 22.02 26.75 2.12
N ILE A 11 21.41 26.19 1.05
CA ILE A 11 22.02 26.20 -0.30
C ILE A 11 21.74 27.49 -1.08
N PHE A 12 20.79 28.36 -0.63
CA PHE A 12 20.32 29.53 -1.34
C PHE A 12 20.83 30.82 -0.71
N ASN A 13 21.53 31.66 -1.50
CA ASN A 13 22.00 32.98 -1.03
C ASN A 13 20.89 33.87 -0.54
N ARG A 14 19.70 33.85 -1.17
CA ARG A 14 18.55 34.64 -0.76
C ARG A 14 18.09 34.35 0.68
N GLU A 15 18.20 33.09 1.10
CA GLU A 15 17.83 32.70 2.47
C GLU A 15 18.86 33.18 3.49
N LEU A 16 20.13 33.32 3.09
CA LEU A 16 21.17 33.94 3.92
C LEU A 16 20.90 35.42 4.19
N GLU A 17 20.50 36.16 3.18
CA GLU A 17 20.12 37.59 3.31
C GLU A 17 18.97 37.74 4.30
N LEU A 18 17.91 36.96 4.14
CA LEU A 18 16.77 36.93 5.06
C LEU A 18 17.16 36.51 6.48
N SER A 19 18.14 35.63 6.66
CA SER A 19 18.55 35.15 7.98
C SER A 19 19.27 36.22 8.81
N GLN A 20 19.88 37.22 8.19
CA GLN A 20 20.54 38.33 8.87
C GLN A 20 19.57 39.18 9.67
N ASP A 21 18.33 39.30 9.22
CA ASP A 21 17.30 40.10 9.88
C ASP A 21 16.66 39.39 11.07
N TYR A 22 16.58 38.06 11.04
CA TYR A 22 15.83 37.25 12.03
C TYR A 22 16.71 36.47 13.00
N ASN A 23 18.00 36.32 12.71
CA ASN A 23 18.87 35.38 13.42
C ASN A 23 20.22 35.99 13.81
N THR A 24 20.19 37.19 14.43
CA THR A 24 21.36 37.99 14.76
C THR A 24 22.39 37.30 15.69
N ASN A 25 21.98 36.25 16.42
CA ASN A 25 22.82 35.48 17.33
C ASN A 25 23.30 34.14 16.74
N SER A 26 23.06 33.87 15.45
CA SER A 26 23.49 32.64 14.78
C SER A 26 24.60 32.91 13.76
N THR A 27 25.35 31.84 13.44
CA THR A 27 26.25 31.83 12.28
C THR A 27 25.53 31.22 11.11
N ALA A 28 25.02 32.06 10.18
CA ALA A 28 24.40 31.59 8.93
C ALA A 28 25.48 31.43 7.85
N PHE A 29 25.42 30.37 7.06
CA PHE A 29 26.40 30.11 6.00
C PHE A 29 25.80 29.32 4.84
N GLN A 30 26.34 29.54 3.63
CA GLN A 30 25.96 28.77 2.45
C GLN A 30 26.62 27.40 2.47
N TYR A 31 25.83 26.34 2.38
CA TYR A 31 26.35 24.99 2.48
C TYR A 31 25.37 23.96 1.93
N ASP A 32 25.83 23.15 0.96
CA ASP A 32 25.11 21.96 0.55
C ASP A 32 25.40 20.82 1.54
N PHE A 33 24.52 20.63 2.49
CA PHE A 33 24.66 19.62 3.55
C PHE A 33 24.88 18.19 3.02
N LEU A 34 24.37 17.88 1.81
CA LEU A 34 24.43 16.55 1.21
C LEU A 34 25.69 16.32 0.35
N SER A 35 26.44 17.38 0.00
CA SER A 35 27.57 17.26 -0.93
C SER A 35 28.85 17.99 -0.50
N ASP A 36 28.73 19.14 0.19
CA ASP A 36 29.88 19.91 0.62
C ASP A 36 30.62 19.20 1.76
N ASP A 37 31.94 19.40 1.80
CA ASP A 37 32.80 18.85 2.85
C ASP A 37 32.58 17.35 3.12
N PHE A 38 32.31 16.61 2.05
CA PHE A 38 31.89 15.20 2.16
C PHE A 38 32.98 14.29 2.72
N ASP A 39 34.22 14.58 2.39
CA ASP A 39 35.41 13.77 2.75
C ASP A 39 36.16 14.33 3.98
N LEU A 40 35.50 15.23 4.76
CA LEU A 40 36.12 15.80 5.97
C LEU A 40 36.25 14.77 7.10
N ASN A 41 37.35 14.91 7.83
CA ASN A 41 37.60 14.24 9.12
C ASN A 41 38.29 15.22 10.09
N ARG A 42 38.69 14.75 11.26
CA ARG A 42 39.36 15.56 12.31
C ARG A 42 40.63 16.27 11.86
N ASP A 43 41.34 15.72 10.88
CA ASP A 43 42.66 16.22 10.44
C ASP A 43 42.56 17.12 9.21
N SER A 44 41.38 17.35 8.68
CA SER A 44 41.18 18.16 7.50
C SER A 44 41.49 19.63 7.74
N SER A 45 42.20 20.27 6.78
CA SER A 45 42.63 21.67 6.84
C SER A 45 41.84 22.59 5.91
N ASN A 46 41.17 22.03 4.89
CA ASN A 46 40.39 22.79 3.92
C ASN A 46 38.92 22.37 4.00
N PHE A 47 38.02 23.33 4.32
CA PHE A 47 36.61 23.07 4.51
C PHE A 47 35.78 24.33 4.24
N LYS A 48 34.50 24.16 3.87
CA LYS A 48 33.54 25.24 3.63
C LYS A 48 32.76 25.65 4.88
N MET A 49 32.56 24.73 5.80
CA MET A 49 31.83 25.04 7.02
C MET A 49 32.57 26.09 7.88
N PRO A 50 31.88 26.84 8.76
CA PRO A 50 32.53 27.78 9.69
C PRO A 50 33.59 27.11 10.54
N THR A 51 34.78 27.75 10.68
CA THR A 51 35.92 27.23 11.46
C THR A 51 35.50 26.87 12.91
N SER A 52 34.63 27.66 13.51
CA SER A 52 34.13 27.37 14.87
C SER A 52 33.25 26.13 14.93
N LEU A 53 32.48 25.81 13.87
CA LEU A 53 31.69 24.58 13.77
C LEU A 53 32.61 23.38 13.57
N PHE A 54 33.58 23.48 12.64
CA PHE A 54 34.57 22.45 12.42
C PHE A 54 35.31 22.11 13.72
N LYS A 55 35.77 23.14 14.47
CA LYS A 55 36.43 22.95 15.76
C LYS A 55 35.52 22.22 16.77
N ASN A 56 34.24 22.57 16.84
CA ASN A 56 33.29 21.88 17.75
C ASN A 56 33.11 20.40 17.38
N LEU A 57 33.05 20.06 16.08
CA LEU A 57 33.01 18.66 15.61
C LEU A 57 34.31 17.93 15.99
N ARG A 58 35.46 18.52 15.68
CA ARG A 58 36.78 17.92 15.99
C ARG A 58 36.97 17.66 17.50
N ASP A 59 36.50 18.57 18.34
CA ASP A 59 36.66 18.53 19.79
C ASP A 59 35.51 17.73 20.46
N ASP A 60 34.68 17.00 19.70
CA ASP A 60 33.52 16.22 20.15
C ASP A 60 32.61 16.99 21.13
N LYS A 61 32.33 18.26 20.82
CA LYS A 61 31.40 19.04 21.62
C LYS A 61 29.97 18.53 21.46
N PRO A 62 29.11 18.58 22.51
CA PRO A 62 27.71 18.22 22.37
C PRO A 62 27.04 18.98 21.23
N ILE A 63 26.40 18.25 20.31
CA ILE A 63 25.78 18.80 19.11
C ILE A 63 24.33 18.29 18.96
N ILE A 64 23.46 19.20 18.55
CA ILE A 64 22.09 18.87 18.14
C ILE A 64 21.95 19.23 16.69
N PHE A 65 21.69 18.22 15.83
CA PHE A 65 21.22 18.43 14.47
C PHE A 65 19.72 18.61 14.49
N TYR A 66 19.24 19.83 14.24
CA TYR A 66 17.83 20.13 14.11
C TYR A 66 17.49 20.36 12.65
N MET A 67 16.62 19.58 12.07
CA MET A 67 16.41 19.52 10.62
C MET A 67 14.93 19.46 10.26
N ASN A 68 14.58 20.12 9.15
CA ASN A 68 13.34 19.91 8.41
C ASN A 68 13.67 19.65 6.93
N PRO A 69 14.15 18.44 6.58
CA PRO A 69 14.54 18.12 5.22
C PRO A 69 13.35 18.19 4.27
N PRO A 70 13.57 18.51 2.97
CA PRO A 70 12.52 18.48 1.96
C PRO A 70 11.87 17.08 1.87
N TYR A 71 10.55 17.04 1.77
CA TYR A 71 9.77 15.81 1.56
C TYR A 71 9.77 15.42 0.08
N GLY A 72 10.91 15.04 -0.46
CA GLY A 72 11.08 14.74 -1.88
C GLY A 72 11.92 13.50 -2.13
N THR A 73 11.86 13.03 -3.38
CA THR A 73 12.68 11.91 -3.87
C THR A 73 13.63 12.37 -4.96
N THR A 74 14.87 11.88 -4.96
CA THR A 74 15.81 12.06 -6.06
C THR A 74 15.52 11.07 -7.19
N GLY A 75 15.57 11.52 -8.46
CA GLY A 75 15.76 10.61 -9.58
C GLY A 75 14.57 10.25 -10.45
N LYS A 76 13.38 10.85 -10.30
CA LYS A 76 12.33 10.73 -11.32
C LYS A 76 11.78 12.10 -11.70
N LEU A 77 12.04 12.50 -12.97
CA LEU A 77 11.23 13.51 -13.63
C LEU A 77 9.77 13.05 -13.62
N ALA A 78 8.87 13.86 -13.09
CA ALA A 78 7.46 13.67 -13.39
C ALA A 78 7.27 13.75 -14.90
N LYS A 79 6.43 12.88 -15.46
CA LYS A 79 6.17 12.83 -16.93
C LYS A 79 5.62 14.13 -17.51
N ASP A 80 5.21 15.05 -16.66
CA ASP A 80 4.66 16.39 -17.00
C ASP A 80 5.70 17.51 -16.97
N GLY A 81 6.98 17.22 -16.74
CA GLY A 81 8.06 18.20 -16.80
C GLY A 81 8.12 19.18 -15.61
N THR A 82 7.28 19.02 -14.59
CA THR A 82 7.17 19.96 -13.46
C THR A 82 8.12 19.64 -12.30
N ALA A 83 8.70 18.44 -12.22
CA ALA A 83 9.70 18.12 -11.22
C ALA A 83 11.09 18.60 -11.65
N LYS A 84 11.65 19.58 -10.96
CA LYS A 84 13.05 19.98 -11.11
C LYS A 84 13.94 18.75 -10.89
N LYS A 85 14.88 18.52 -11.80
CA LYS A 85 15.93 17.49 -11.69
C LYS A 85 16.73 17.82 -10.44
N ILE A 86 16.54 17.03 -9.35
CA ILE A 86 17.37 17.15 -8.16
C ILE A 86 18.68 16.43 -8.49
N ASP A 87 19.78 17.14 -8.46
CA ASP A 87 21.10 16.58 -8.71
C ASP A 87 21.42 15.47 -7.71
N ILE A 88 22.14 14.46 -8.18
CA ILE A 88 22.54 13.31 -7.33
C ILE A 88 23.60 13.83 -6.36
N SER A 89 23.28 13.87 -5.07
CA SER A 89 24.18 14.29 -4.01
C SER A 89 25.31 13.26 -3.76
N LYS A 90 26.43 13.70 -3.20
CA LYS A 90 27.51 12.78 -2.77
C LYS A 90 27.00 11.76 -1.75
N ILE A 91 26.15 12.16 -0.82
CA ILE A 91 25.56 11.25 0.15
C ILE A 91 24.64 10.19 -0.51
N ASN A 92 23.93 10.52 -1.59
CA ASN A 92 23.14 9.53 -2.33
C ASN A 92 24.04 8.45 -2.94
N LEU A 93 25.16 8.84 -3.53
CA LEU A 93 26.15 7.91 -4.08
C LEU A 93 26.74 7.02 -2.97
N PHE A 94 27.07 7.60 -1.82
CA PHE A 94 27.54 6.88 -0.65
C PHE A 94 26.52 5.86 -0.15
N MET A 95 25.25 6.23 -0.02
CA MET A 95 24.17 5.33 0.39
C MET A 95 24.00 4.14 -0.56
N LYS A 96 24.13 4.37 -1.86
CA LYS A 96 24.09 3.30 -2.88
C LYS A 96 25.27 2.35 -2.75
N ALA A 97 26.49 2.88 -2.60
CA ALA A 97 27.71 2.11 -2.44
C ALA A 97 27.71 1.29 -1.14
N ASN A 98 27.10 1.79 -0.08
CA ASN A 98 27.00 1.14 1.23
C ASN A 98 25.67 0.41 1.48
N HIS A 99 24.93 0.07 0.42
CA HIS A 99 23.77 -0.81 0.46
C HIS A 99 22.58 -0.35 1.31
N TYR A 100 22.33 0.95 1.42
CA TYR A 100 21.14 1.51 2.12
C TYR A 100 19.81 1.20 1.42
N GLY A 101 19.83 0.60 0.25
CA GLY A 101 18.64 0.19 -0.48
C GLY A 101 17.88 1.36 -1.12
N ASN A 102 16.57 1.14 -1.31
CA ASN A 102 15.70 2.11 -2.01
C ASN A 102 15.52 3.42 -1.24
N ALA A 103 15.69 3.42 0.07
CA ALA A 103 15.61 4.61 0.91
C ALA A 103 16.62 5.70 0.52
N SER A 104 17.72 5.34 -0.17
CA SER A 104 18.67 6.31 -0.73
C SER A 104 18.02 7.35 -1.66
N GLN A 105 16.84 7.08 -2.20
CA GLN A 105 16.08 8.03 -3.02
C GLN A 105 15.37 9.12 -2.19
N GLN A 106 15.17 8.93 -0.90
CA GLN A 106 14.45 9.85 -0.02
C GLN A 106 15.40 10.91 0.55
N LEU A 107 15.06 12.20 0.36
CA LEU A 107 15.94 13.28 0.81
C LEU A 107 16.16 13.25 2.32
N TYR A 108 15.12 13.07 3.12
CA TYR A 108 15.30 13.03 4.57
C TYR A 108 16.17 11.85 5.06
N ALA A 109 16.15 10.69 4.36
CA ALA A 109 17.08 9.60 4.64
C ALA A 109 18.53 9.98 4.31
N GLN A 110 18.75 10.77 3.24
CA GLN A 110 20.05 11.31 2.91
C GLN A 110 20.57 12.27 3.99
N PHE A 111 19.70 13.14 4.51
CA PHE A 111 20.05 14.05 5.61
C PHE A 111 20.45 13.28 6.88
N VAL A 112 19.69 12.26 7.26
CA VAL A 112 20.03 11.37 8.39
C VAL A 112 21.37 10.66 8.15
N THR A 113 21.57 10.10 6.96
CA THR A 113 22.83 9.40 6.62
C THR A 113 24.02 10.35 6.66
N ARG A 114 23.82 11.64 6.29
CA ARG A 114 24.89 12.65 6.43
C ARG A 114 25.29 12.87 7.90
N VAL A 115 24.34 12.89 8.81
CA VAL A 115 24.61 12.98 10.27
C VAL A 115 25.37 11.73 10.75
N ILE A 116 24.95 10.54 10.31
CA ILE A 116 25.68 9.29 10.61
C ILE A 116 27.14 9.40 10.14
N LYS A 117 27.35 9.80 8.88
CA LYS A 117 28.69 9.94 8.32
C LYS A 117 29.54 10.96 9.10
N LEU A 118 28.99 12.11 9.44
CA LEU A 118 29.69 13.09 10.27
C LEU A 118 30.04 12.53 11.66
N ALA A 119 29.13 11.77 12.26
CA ALA A 119 29.41 11.13 13.56
C ALA A 119 30.54 10.10 13.46
N ASP A 120 30.65 9.40 12.33
CA ASP A 120 31.75 8.44 12.10
C ASP A 120 33.05 9.13 11.73
N ASP A 121 33.06 10.10 10.82
CA ASP A 121 34.24 10.81 10.35
C ASP A 121 34.93 11.61 11.46
N PHE A 122 34.19 12.11 12.41
CA PHE A 122 34.66 12.90 13.56
C PHE A 122 34.69 12.14 14.88
N ASP A 123 34.36 10.84 14.91
CA ASP A 123 34.23 10.02 16.12
C ASP A 123 33.40 10.70 17.21
N LEU A 124 32.24 11.26 16.81
CA LEU A 124 31.38 11.95 17.74
C LEU A 124 30.73 10.96 18.72
N THR A 125 30.56 11.41 19.97
CA THR A 125 29.94 10.61 21.05
C THR A 125 28.66 11.23 21.61
N ASN A 126 28.51 12.55 21.50
CA ASN A 126 27.41 13.28 22.10
C ASN A 126 26.59 14.07 21.07
N VAL A 127 25.85 13.32 20.25
CA VAL A 127 24.99 13.86 19.17
C VAL A 127 23.53 13.56 19.45
N TYR A 128 22.69 14.59 19.28
CA TYR A 128 21.25 14.44 19.15
C TYR A 128 20.82 14.82 17.75
N LEU A 129 19.86 14.06 17.22
CA LEU A 129 19.20 14.35 15.96
C LEU A 129 17.72 14.63 16.28
N ALA A 130 17.25 15.82 15.94
CA ALA A 130 15.86 16.24 16.05
C ALA A 130 15.36 16.66 14.67
N MET A 131 14.36 15.98 14.13
CA MET A 131 13.96 16.22 12.74
C MET A 131 12.45 16.12 12.50
N PHE A 132 11.98 16.95 11.58
CA PHE A 132 10.68 16.77 10.93
C PHE A 132 10.87 15.86 9.70
N SER A 133 10.00 14.86 9.56
CA SER A 133 10.05 13.93 8.41
C SER A 133 8.72 13.19 8.25
N GLY A 134 8.52 12.54 7.10
CA GLY A 134 7.56 11.43 7.02
C GLY A 134 8.00 10.28 7.93
N ILE A 135 7.04 9.57 8.53
CA ILE A 135 7.33 8.51 9.52
C ILE A 135 7.41 7.10 8.92
N ARG A 136 7.42 6.94 7.59
CA ARG A 136 7.42 5.63 6.92
C ARG A 136 8.58 4.72 7.34
N TYR A 137 9.74 5.27 7.65
CA TYR A 137 10.90 4.50 8.11
C TYR A 137 10.66 3.88 9.50
N LEU A 138 9.86 4.49 10.35
CA LEU A 138 9.47 3.90 11.63
C LEU A 138 8.55 2.68 11.45
N ALA A 139 7.76 2.66 10.38
CA ALA A 139 6.91 1.53 10.02
C ALA A 139 7.69 0.42 9.26
N GLY A 140 8.93 0.67 8.83
CA GLY A 140 9.79 -0.31 8.18
C GLY A 140 9.33 -0.77 6.81
N GLY A 141 9.37 -2.09 6.60
CA GLY A 141 9.08 -2.74 5.32
C GLY A 141 10.28 -2.77 4.37
N ASN A 142 10.16 -3.54 3.28
CA ASN A 142 11.28 -3.82 2.36
C ASN A 142 11.98 -2.57 1.79
N TYR A 143 11.25 -1.45 1.70
CA TYR A 143 11.82 -0.19 1.19
C TYR A 143 12.80 0.44 2.17
N TRP A 144 12.53 0.34 3.48
CA TRP A 144 13.26 1.02 4.55
C TRP A 144 14.23 0.12 5.31
N LEU A 145 14.02 -1.20 5.30
CA LEU A 145 14.73 -2.19 6.12
C LEU A 145 16.26 -1.98 6.16
N LYS A 146 16.89 -1.75 5.02
CA LYS A 146 18.35 -1.56 4.95
C LYS A 146 18.79 -0.22 5.56
N PHE A 147 18.02 0.84 5.35
CA PHE A 147 18.26 2.13 5.98
C PHE A 147 18.09 2.03 7.50
N ASP A 148 17.02 1.41 7.97
CA ASP A 148 16.71 1.25 9.38
C ASP A 148 17.79 0.48 10.12
N GLN A 149 18.35 -0.55 9.49
CA GLN A 149 19.50 -1.30 10.04
C GLN A 149 20.74 -0.42 10.23
N HIS A 150 21.06 0.48 9.30
CA HIS A 150 22.16 1.43 9.45
C HIS A 150 21.87 2.50 10.51
N PHE A 151 20.66 3.05 10.48
CA PHE A 151 20.28 4.15 11.34
C PHE A 151 20.17 3.73 12.81
N PHE A 152 19.37 2.69 13.10
CA PHE A 152 19.15 2.23 14.47
C PHE A 152 20.34 1.47 15.07
N LYS A 153 21.33 1.09 14.26
CA LYS A 153 22.62 0.62 14.78
C LYS A 153 23.40 1.71 15.51
N GLN A 154 23.19 2.97 15.12
CA GLN A 154 23.96 4.10 15.68
C GLN A 154 23.09 5.07 16.50
N PHE A 155 21.80 5.12 16.29
CA PHE A 155 20.90 6.06 16.93
C PHE A 155 19.79 5.36 17.70
N THR A 156 19.60 5.73 18.95
CA THR A 156 18.49 5.29 19.80
C THR A 156 17.37 6.30 19.74
N TYR A 157 16.15 5.86 19.45
CA TYR A 157 14.94 6.67 19.56
C TYR A 157 14.70 7.14 20.99
N LYS A 158 14.35 8.40 21.17
CA LYS A 158 14.09 9.00 22.48
C LYS A 158 12.68 9.54 22.62
N TYR A 159 12.16 10.21 21.61
CA TYR A 159 10.84 10.82 21.65
C TYR A 159 10.32 11.10 20.24
N GLY A 160 9.01 11.13 20.09
CA GLY A 160 8.38 11.56 18.85
C GLY A 160 6.97 12.04 19.02
N MET A 161 6.56 12.88 18.10
CA MET A 161 5.19 13.33 17.96
C MET A 161 4.80 13.37 16.49
N ILE A 162 3.51 13.25 16.22
CA ILE A 162 2.95 13.35 14.87
C ILE A 162 1.91 14.47 14.79
N PHE A 163 1.89 15.10 13.64
CA PHE A 163 0.98 16.17 13.26
C PHE A 163 0.29 15.81 11.94
N ASN A 164 -0.93 16.28 11.74
CA ASN A 164 -1.54 16.22 10.41
C ASN A 164 -0.81 17.18 9.46
N ALA A 165 -0.33 16.68 8.33
CA ALA A 165 0.33 17.51 7.32
C ALA A 165 -0.54 18.69 6.85
N GLY A 166 -1.86 18.53 6.81
CA GLY A 166 -2.80 19.59 6.45
C GLY A 166 -2.80 20.81 7.38
N GLU A 167 -2.20 20.71 8.56
CA GLU A 167 -2.02 21.86 9.48
C GLU A 167 -0.84 22.76 9.10
N PHE A 168 0.02 22.31 8.17
CA PHE A 168 1.17 23.08 7.69
C PHE A 168 0.83 23.79 6.39
N SER A 169 1.29 25.05 6.25
CA SER A 169 1.06 25.85 5.06
C SER A 169 1.60 25.15 3.79
N GLY A 170 0.79 25.17 2.74
CA GLY A 170 1.17 24.60 1.45
C GLY A 170 1.03 23.08 1.31
N THR A 171 0.52 22.39 2.31
CA THR A 171 0.23 20.95 2.25
C THR A 171 -1.28 20.71 2.25
N SER A 172 -1.76 19.94 1.25
CA SER A 172 -3.19 19.60 1.13
C SER A 172 -3.51 18.17 1.59
N SER A 173 -2.49 17.37 1.91
CA SER A 173 -2.64 15.93 2.13
C SER A 173 -2.86 15.60 3.60
N MET A 174 -3.79 14.70 3.88
CA MET A 174 -4.02 14.13 5.20
C MET A 174 -3.08 12.94 5.45
N TRP A 175 -1.84 13.22 5.84
CA TRP A 175 -0.84 12.22 6.22
C TRP A 175 -0.01 12.73 7.40
N PRO A 176 0.66 11.86 8.19
CA PRO A 176 1.41 12.27 9.36
C PRO A 176 2.77 12.86 8.97
N ILE A 177 3.09 14.03 9.54
CA ILE A 177 4.44 14.54 9.67
C ILE A 177 4.91 14.22 11.10
N GLY A 178 6.05 13.57 11.23
CA GLY A 178 6.67 13.29 12.53
C GLY A 178 7.71 14.33 12.90
N PHE A 179 7.75 14.72 14.17
CA PHE A 179 8.93 15.31 14.78
C PHE A 179 9.52 14.28 15.73
N THR A 180 10.74 13.85 15.46
CA THR A 180 11.38 12.73 16.19
C THR A 180 12.76 13.12 16.70
N ILE A 181 13.12 12.63 17.88
CA ILE A 181 14.38 12.89 18.55
C ILE A 181 15.12 11.58 18.79
N TYR A 182 16.38 11.56 18.38
CA TYR A 182 17.29 10.45 18.55
C TYR A 182 18.57 10.88 19.24
N LYS A 183 19.21 9.95 19.96
CA LYS A 183 20.53 10.14 20.55
C LYS A 183 21.52 9.15 19.92
N LEU A 184 22.70 9.63 19.55
CA LEU A 184 23.79 8.77 19.10
C LEU A 184 24.16 7.77 20.20
N ASN A 185 24.22 6.49 19.85
CA ASN A 185 24.60 5.39 20.73
C ASN A 185 25.19 4.26 19.89
N LYS A 186 26.48 4.29 19.62
CA LYS A 186 27.19 3.34 18.77
C LYS A 186 27.28 1.91 19.34
N ASN A 187 26.89 1.71 20.60
CA ASN A 187 27.02 0.43 21.32
C ASN A 187 25.73 -0.38 21.40
N GLU A 188 24.61 0.15 20.94
CA GLU A 188 23.33 -0.56 20.91
C GLU A 188 23.08 -1.19 19.56
N ASN A 189 23.04 -2.53 19.52
CA ASN A 189 22.63 -3.31 18.33
C ASN A 189 21.13 -3.65 18.37
N ASN A 190 20.32 -2.84 19.04
CA ASN A 190 18.90 -3.17 19.24
C ASN A 190 18.01 -2.29 18.36
N ILE A 191 17.59 -2.80 17.21
CA ILE A 191 16.60 -2.13 16.38
C ILE A 191 15.27 -2.16 17.13
N PRO A 192 14.65 -0.99 17.42
CA PRO A 192 13.37 -0.95 18.10
C PRO A 192 12.30 -1.70 17.29
N LYS A 193 11.46 -2.47 17.96
CA LYS A 193 10.32 -3.13 17.31
C LYS A 193 9.10 -2.22 17.18
N GLU A 194 9.04 -1.22 18.05
CA GLU A 194 7.93 -0.28 18.11
C GLU A 194 8.40 1.13 18.54
N PHE A 195 7.62 2.13 18.13
CA PHE A 195 7.84 3.53 18.44
C PHE A 195 6.56 4.14 18.97
N GLU A 196 6.61 4.73 20.16
CA GLU A 196 5.50 5.48 20.71
C GLU A 196 5.59 6.95 20.27
N LEU A 197 4.50 7.50 19.73
CA LEU A 197 4.41 8.86 19.21
C LEU A 197 3.21 9.57 19.81
N SER A 198 3.41 10.78 20.34
CA SER A 198 2.31 11.64 20.78
C SER A 198 1.54 12.18 19.58
N ILE A 199 0.21 12.09 19.60
CA ILE A 199 -0.66 12.66 18.55
C ILE A 199 -0.97 14.10 18.92
N MET A 200 -0.47 15.04 18.09
CA MET A 200 -0.61 16.47 18.34
C MET A 200 -1.65 17.07 17.38
N THR A 201 -2.50 17.93 17.93
CA THR A 201 -3.45 18.72 17.14
C THR A 201 -3.33 20.20 17.50
N ARG A 202 -3.55 21.05 16.51
CA ARG A 202 -3.57 22.50 16.70
C ARG A 202 -4.98 22.97 17.03
N THR A 203 -5.08 23.83 18.04
CA THR A 203 -6.21 24.72 18.26
C THR A 203 -5.80 26.14 17.91
N ASP A 204 -6.73 27.11 17.93
CA ASP A 204 -6.44 28.49 17.58
C ASP A 204 -5.28 29.12 18.41
N SER A 205 -5.07 28.66 19.63
CA SER A 205 -4.10 29.26 20.58
C SER A 205 -3.03 28.27 21.06
N SER A 206 -3.12 26.97 20.79
CA SER A 206 -2.21 25.99 21.38
C SER A 206 -2.04 24.73 20.51
N ILE A 207 -0.99 23.99 20.82
CA ILE A 207 -0.77 22.62 20.31
C ILE A 207 -1.01 21.67 21.49
N ASN A 208 -1.95 20.73 21.31
CA ASN A 208 -2.37 19.82 22.37
C ASN A 208 -2.08 18.36 22.00
N ASN A 209 -1.65 17.59 23.00
CA ASN A 209 -1.59 16.14 22.88
C ASN A 209 -3.00 15.57 23.07
N VAL A 210 -3.49 14.84 22.08
CA VAL A 210 -4.84 14.22 22.08
C VAL A 210 -4.79 12.69 22.20
N GLY A 211 -3.59 12.12 22.29
CA GLY A 211 -3.42 10.67 22.45
C GLY A 211 -2.02 10.20 22.06
N THR A 212 -1.85 8.91 22.08
CA THR A 212 -0.60 8.24 21.72
C THR A 212 -0.85 7.23 20.61
N LYS A 213 0.11 7.10 19.72
CA LYS A 213 0.14 6.09 18.65
C LYS A 213 1.39 5.24 18.79
N THR A 214 1.23 3.94 18.73
CA THR A 214 2.34 3.00 18.53
C THR A 214 2.51 2.69 17.05
N VAL A 215 3.72 2.81 16.53
CA VAL A 215 4.11 2.39 15.18
C VAL A 215 4.97 1.15 15.30
N ASN A 216 4.55 0.06 14.68
CA ASN A 216 5.32 -1.19 14.68
C ASN A 216 6.28 -1.22 13.49
N LEU A 217 7.54 -1.54 13.75
CA LEU A 217 8.55 -1.73 12.70
C LEU A 217 8.34 -3.10 12.04
N VAL A 218 7.83 -3.10 10.82
CA VAL A 218 7.59 -4.31 10.04
C VAL A 218 8.85 -4.70 9.27
N GLU A 219 9.58 -5.72 9.74
CA GLU A 219 10.81 -6.18 9.07
C GLU A 219 10.51 -7.11 7.89
N LYS A 220 10.15 -8.37 8.16
CA LYS A 220 9.96 -9.42 7.14
C LYS A 220 8.53 -9.89 6.99
N ASP A 221 7.70 -9.65 7.99
CA ASP A 221 6.35 -10.19 8.12
C ASP A 221 5.26 -9.24 7.59
N SER A 222 5.59 -8.49 6.54
CA SER A 222 4.58 -7.67 5.86
C SER A 222 3.53 -8.53 5.18
N LEU A 223 2.30 -8.04 5.12
CA LEU A 223 1.19 -8.69 4.42
C LEU A 223 1.55 -9.00 2.96
N SER A 224 2.23 -8.06 2.28
CA SER A 224 2.72 -8.24 0.90
C SER A 224 3.75 -9.37 0.77
N SER A 225 4.67 -9.52 1.73
CA SER A 225 5.68 -10.57 1.71
C SER A 225 5.06 -11.94 2.00
N TRP A 226 4.15 -11.99 2.97
CA TRP A 226 3.39 -13.20 3.30
C TRP A 226 2.55 -13.71 2.13
N LEU A 227 1.85 -12.82 1.43
CA LEU A 227 1.04 -13.17 0.26
C LEU A 227 1.90 -13.82 -0.85
N ARG A 228 3.12 -13.33 -1.07
CA ARG A 228 4.00 -13.76 -2.16
C ARG A 228 4.95 -14.90 -1.80
N ASN A 229 4.98 -15.34 -0.57
CA ASN A 229 5.92 -16.39 -0.12
C ASN A 229 5.19 -17.63 0.40
N PRO A 230 5.41 -18.84 -0.19
CA PRO A 230 6.22 -19.05 -1.40
C PRO A 230 5.56 -18.48 -2.67
N ALA A 231 6.38 -18.08 -3.62
CA ALA A 231 5.89 -17.65 -4.92
C ALA A 231 5.23 -18.83 -5.64
N ILE A 232 4.00 -18.64 -6.11
CA ILE A 232 3.28 -19.63 -6.90
C ILE A 232 3.32 -19.19 -8.34
N THR A 233 3.95 -20.03 -9.17
CA THR A 233 4.06 -19.85 -10.61
C THR A 233 3.56 -21.10 -11.32
N GLY A 234 3.17 -20.96 -12.56
CA GLY A 234 2.75 -22.05 -13.45
C GLY A 234 3.35 -21.90 -14.84
N THR A 235 2.79 -22.54 -15.83
CA THR A 235 3.12 -22.31 -17.23
C THR A 235 2.68 -20.90 -17.64
N PRO A 236 3.60 -20.00 -18.03
CA PRO A 236 3.22 -18.67 -18.49
C PRO A 236 2.38 -18.75 -19.76
N MET A 237 1.32 -17.98 -19.82
CA MET A 237 0.58 -17.80 -21.07
C MET A 237 1.27 -16.74 -21.93
N PRO A 238 1.20 -16.87 -23.28
CA PRO A 238 1.74 -15.87 -24.18
C PRO A 238 1.19 -14.47 -23.89
N ASP A 239 2.04 -13.45 -23.99
CA ASP A 239 1.65 -12.07 -23.72
C ASP A 239 0.55 -11.59 -24.67
N GLY A 240 -0.42 -10.88 -24.13
CA GLY A 240 -1.54 -10.34 -24.90
C GLY A 240 -2.68 -11.29 -25.20
N SER A 241 -2.58 -12.56 -24.80
CA SER A 241 -3.51 -13.64 -25.17
C SER A 241 -4.68 -13.84 -24.21
N TYR A 242 -4.82 -13.05 -23.17
CA TYR A 242 -5.85 -13.17 -22.15
C TYR A 242 -6.63 -11.86 -21.98
N PRO A 243 -7.89 -11.92 -21.55
CA PRO A 243 -8.68 -10.71 -21.31
C PRO A 243 -8.02 -9.84 -20.27
N LYS A 244 -7.74 -8.57 -20.61
CA LYS A 244 -7.22 -7.59 -19.68
C LYS A 244 -8.39 -6.73 -19.17
N LEU A 245 -8.52 -6.60 -17.87
CA LEU A 245 -9.64 -5.91 -17.23
C LEU A 245 -9.46 -4.40 -17.23
N THR A 246 -9.18 -3.81 -18.36
CA THR A 246 -9.34 -2.38 -18.52
C THR A 246 -10.65 -2.16 -19.26
N SER A 247 -11.61 -1.53 -18.64
CA SER A 247 -12.92 -1.27 -19.23
C SER A 247 -13.70 -2.53 -19.54
N ALA A 248 -13.69 -3.49 -18.60
CA ALA A 248 -14.53 -4.67 -18.68
C ALA A 248 -14.33 -5.51 -19.92
N MET A 249 -13.22 -6.20 -20.00
CA MET A 249 -13.05 -7.30 -20.93
C MET A 249 -12.82 -6.90 -22.39
N LYS A 250 -12.56 -5.64 -22.68
CA LYS A 250 -11.96 -5.23 -23.95
C LYS A 250 -10.46 -5.50 -23.92
N GLU A 251 -9.92 -5.95 -25.02
CA GLU A 251 -8.47 -6.01 -25.19
C GLU A 251 -7.82 -4.67 -24.82
N SER A 252 -6.88 -4.70 -23.90
CA SER A 252 -6.08 -3.53 -23.65
C SER A 252 -5.09 -3.33 -24.79
N LYS A 253 -5.13 -2.17 -25.45
CA LYS A 253 -4.11 -1.78 -26.42
C LYS A 253 -2.73 -1.51 -25.78
N ARG A 254 -2.63 -1.52 -24.45
CA ARG A 254 -1.36 -1.36 -23.75
C ARG A 254 -0.64 -2.68 -23.70
N ASN A 255 0.37 -2.80 -24.53
CA ASN A 255 1.34 -3.88 -24.41
C ASN A 255 2.10 -3.69 -23.09
N ASN A 256 1.88 -4.55 -22.12
CA ASN A 256 2.54 -4.48 -20.83
C ASN A 256 3.35 -5.76 -20.62
N SER A 257 4.63 -5.71 -21.03
CA SER A 257 5.59 -6.78 -20.92
C SER A 257 5.87 -7.25 -19.46
N ARG A 258 5.28 -6.57 -18.48
CA ARG A 258 5.45 -6.88 -17.06
C ARG A 258 4.33 -7.71 -16.45
N CYS A 259 3.34 -8.12 -17.26
CA CYS A 259 2.20 -8.89 -16.79
C CYS A 259 2.27 -10.30 -17.33
N THR A 260 2.54 -11.26 -16.46
CA THR A 260 2.45 -12.67 -16.80
C THR A 260 1.18 -13.27 -16.20
N PHE A 261 0.37 -13.87 -17.07
CA PHE A 261 -0.76 -14.69 -16.67
C PHE A 261 -0.37 -16.16 -16.80
N TYR A 262 -0.76 -16.96 -15.84
CA TYR A 262 -0.40 -18.38 -15.81
C TYR A 262 -1.63 -19.25 -16.08
N GLU A 263 -1.41 -20.35 -16.79
CA GLU A 263 -2.42 -21.36 -17.03
C GLU A 263 -3.03 -21.85 -15.71
N GLY A 264 -4.36 -22.03 -15.70
CA GLY A 264 -5.10 -22.43 -14.48
C GLY A 264 -5.31 -21.32 -13.46
N SER A 265 -4.84 -20.10 -13.69
CA SER A 265 -5.13 -18.98 -12.81
C SER A 265 -6.61 -18.59 -12.87
N MET A 266 -7.21 -18.38 -11.71
CA MET A 266 -8.60 -17.94 -11.56
C MET A 266 -8.79 -16.44 -11.68
N GLY A 267 -7.70 -15.69 -11.81
CA GLY A 267 -7.68 -14.23 -11.83
C GLY A 267 -6.44 -13.65 -11.18
N CYS A 268 -6.50 -12.37 -10.81
CA CYS A 268 -5.39 -11.70 -10.15
C CYS A 268 -5.85 -10.75 -9.04
N LEU A 269 -5.03 -10.65 -8.03
CA LEU A 269 -5.07 -9.61 -7.02
C LEU A 269 -3.99 -8.59 -7.34
N MET A 270 -4.35 -7.32 -7.49
CA MET A 270 -3.44 -6.20 -7.55
C MET A 270 -3.26 -5.63 -6.14
N ASN A 271 -2.02 -5.42 -5.71
CA ASN A 271 -1.69 -4.72 -4.48
C ASN A 271 -0.39 -3.92 -4.68
N SER A 272 -0.53 -2.63 -4.98
CA SER A 272 0.58 -1.77 -5.39
C SER A 272 1.48 -1.31 -4.25
N ALA A 273 0.99 -1.32 -3.01
CA ALA A 273 1.72 -0.85 -1.83
C ALA A 273 1.35 -1.66 -0.59
N ASN A 274 2.18 -1.57 0.46
CA ASN A 274 1.90 -2.21 1.73
C ASN A 274 1.44 -1.23 2.82
N ASN A 275 1.63 0.07 2.64
CA ASN A 275 1.14 1.08 3.58
C ASN A 275 -0.37 1.31 3.46
N VAL A 276 -1.00 1.71 4.56
CA VAL A 276 -2.46 1.83 4.65
C VAL A 276 -3.04 2.80 3.62
N ALA A 277 -2.47 4.00 3.46
CA ALA A 277 -3.03 5.02 2.55
C ALA A 277 -3.11 4.56 1.09
N GLU A 278 -2.07 3.89 0.58
CA GLU A 278 -2.01 3.42 -0.80
C GLU A 278 -2.57 2.01 -0.96
N GLY A 279 -2.38 1.16 0.05
CA GLY A 279 -2.78 -0.24 0.04
C GLY A 279 -4.29 -0.48 0.17
N THR A 280 -5.08 0.55 0.55
CA THR A 280 -6.54 0.45 0.71
C THR A 280 -7.33 1.06 -0.45
N THR A 281 -6.70 1.87 -1.30
CA THR A 281 -7.39 2.58 -2.39
C THR A 281 -7.85 1.64 -3.50
N ASN A 282 -8.90 2.01 -4.23
CA ASN A 282 -9.36 1.25 -5.40
C ASN A 282 -8.30 1.15 -6.52
N GLY A 283 -7.35 2.08 -6.58
CA GLY A 283 -6.23 2.03 -7.51
C GLY A 283 -5.07 1.19 -7.02
N GLY A 284 -4.93 1.03 -5.68
CA GLY A 284 -3.86 0.28 -5.05
C GLY A 284 -4.18 -1.20 -4.81
N VAL A 285 -5.47 -1.52 -4.60
CA VAL A 285 -5.94 -2.90 -4.33
C VAL A 285 -7.21 -3.18 -5.12
N TRP A 286 -7.17 -4.20 -5.97
CA TRP A 286 -8.35 -4.70 -6.67
C TRP A 286 -8.20 -6.17 -7.05
N LEU A 287 -9.34 -6.85 -7.16
CA LEU A 287 -9.45 -8.26 -7.52
C LEU A 287 -10.21 -8.41 -8.84
N ALA A 288 -9.67 -9.19 -9.76
CA ALA A 288 -10.27 -9.38 -11.07
C ALA A 288 -10.09 -10.79 -11.59
N THR A 289 -10.97 -11.23 -12.49
CA THR A 289 -10.87 -12.52 -13.19
C THR A 289 -9.99 -12.48 -14.41
N SER A 290 -9.38 -11.35 -14.70
CA SER A 290 -8.45 -11.18 -15.83
C SER A 290 -6.99 -11.23 -15.39
N GLY A 291 -6.08 -11.13 -16.36
CA GLY A 291 -4.64 -11.07 -16.11
C GLY A 291 -4.19 -9.80 -15.39
N ILE A 292 -3.02 -9.88 -14.81
CA ILE A 292 -2.38 -8.81 -14.05
C ILE A 292 -1.96 -7.67 -14.97
N TYR A 293 -2.08 -6.45 -14.47
CA TYR A 293 -1.71 -5.23 -15.20
C TYR A 293 -0.29 -4.71 -14.90
N HIS A 294 0.31 -5.07 -13.76
CA HIS A 294 1.63 -4.61 -13.31
C HIS A 294 2.34 -5.64 -12.42
N ASP A 295 3.64 -5.46 -12.20
CA ASP A 295 4.51 -6.30 -11.35
C ASP A 295 4.05 -6.43 -9.88
N HIS A 296 3.07 -5.64 -9.47
CA HIS A 296 2.53 -5.63 -8.12
C HIS A 296 1.37 -6.61 -7.91
N GLY A 297 0.98 -7.35 -8.95
CA GLY A 297 -0.10 -8.32 -8.87
C GLY A 297 0.35 -9.72 -8.44
N VAL A 298 -0.63 -10.52 -8.02
CA VAL A 298 -0.49 -11.93 -7.69
C VAL A 298 -1.56 -12.71 -8.44
N ASN A 299 -1.17 -13.73 -9.20
CA ASN A 299 -2.13 -14.65 -9.81
C ASN A 299 -2.80 -15.51 -8.74
N VAL A 300 -4.09 -15.75 -8.90
CA VAL A 300 -4.89 -16.51 -7.94
C VAL A 300 -5.00 -17.97 -8.39
N PHE A 301 -4.57 -18.87 -7.54
CA PHE A 301 -4.69 -20.32 -7.68
C PHE A 301 -5.34 -20.90 -6.43
N ASP A 302 -5.74 -22.15 -6.48
CA ASP A 302 -6.23 -22.87 -5.30
C ASP A 302 -5.24 -22.75 -4.10
N LYS A 303 -3.95 -22.97 -4.37
CA LYS A 303 -2.88 -22.99 -3.35
C LYS A 303 -2.69 -21.67 -2.60
N ASN A 304 -3.06 -20.53 -3.18
CA ASN A 304 -2.91 -19.21 -2.54
C ASN A 304 -4.25 -18.48 -2.33
N PHE A 305 -5.37 -19.13 -2.61
CA PHE A 305 -6.69 -18.51 -2.55
C PHE A 305 -6.95 -17.84 -1.20
N ASP A 306 -6.74 -18.57 -0.09
CA ASP A 306 -6.99 -18.08 1.26
C ASP A 306 -6.12 -16.85 1.60
N LYS A 307 -4.86 -16.84 1.14
CA LYS A 307 -3.99 -15.67 1.29
C LYS A 307 -4.47 -14.48 0.47
N VAL A 308 -4.98 -14.73 -0.73
CA VAL A 308 -5.49 -13.68 -1.63
C VAL A 308 -6.73 -13.01 -1.02
N VAL A 309 -7.70 -13.79 -0.56
CA VAL A 309 -8.93 -13.22 0.03
C VAL A 309 -8.62 -12.53 1.36
N ALA A 310 -7.69 -13.06 2.16
CA ALA A 310 -7.24 -12.42 3.40
C ALA A 310 -6.55 -11.07 3.12
N ASP A 311 -5.57 -11.02 2.21
CA ASP A 311 -4.88 -9.78 1.82
C ASP A 311 -5.86 -8.73 1.32
N PHE A 312 -6.77 -9.13 0.42
CA PHE A 312 -7.81 -8.24 -0.10
C PHE A 312 -8.71 -7.70 1.01
N ALA A 313 -9.21 -8.57 1.88
CA ALA A 313 -10.13 -8.20 2.94
C ALA A 313 -9.48 -7.27 3.98
N ILE A 314 -8.26 -7.58 4.43
CA ILE A 314 -7.52 -6.74 5.38
C ILE A 314 -7.34 -5.34 4.80
N ARG A 315 -6.81 -5.23 3.58
CA ARG A 315 -6.55 -3.92 2.95
C ARG A 315 -7.82 -3.12 2.70
N ARG A 316 -8.90 -3.77 2.30
CA ARG A 316 -10.15 -3.11 1.96
C ARG A 316 -11.02 -2.77 3.16
N SER A 317 -10.85 -3.46 4.28
CA SER A 317 -11.63 -3.21 5.50
C SER A 317 -11.10 -2.04 6.32
N ILE A 318 -9.77 -1.87 6.40
CA ILE A 318 -9.15 -0.81 7.21
C ILE A 318 -9.29 0.54 6.49
N ALA A 319 -9.92 1.50 7.16
CA ALA A 319 -10.03 2.86 6.62
C ALA A 319 -8.74 3.65 6.87
N PRO A 320 -8.18 4.32 5.84
CA PRO A 320 -7.05 5.21 6.03
C PRO A 320 -7.48 6.47 6.79
N THR A 321 -6.68 6.86 7.79
CA THR A 321 -6.75 8.12 8.50
C THR A 321 -5.40 8.81 8.41
N TRP A 322 -5.32 10.09 8.73
CA TRP A 322 -4.02 10.76 8.75
C TRP A 322 -3.06 10.13 9.79
N VAL A 323 -3.59 9.51 10.84
CA VAL A 323 -2.78 8.88 11.89
C VAL A 323 -2.15 7.56 11.41
N ASN A 324 -2.89 6.72 10.66
CA ASN A 324 -2.43 5.40 10.23
C ASN A 324 -1.95 5.33 8.78
N ALA A 325 -2.02 6.43 8.03
CA ALA A 325 -1.76 6.45 6.59
C ALA A 325 -0.40 5.88 6.18
N GLN A 326 0.60 6.02 7.03
CA GLN A 326 1.97 5.55 6.75
C GLN A 326 2.32 4.22 7.42
N ASP A 327 1.40 3.59 8.15
CA ASP A 327 1.60 2.26 8.73
C ASP A 327 1.64 1.19 7.65
N ASN A 328 2.35 0.11 7.90
CA ASN A 328 2.39 -1.06 7.05
C ASN A 328 1.45 -2.14 7.55
N PHE A 329 0.78 -2.82 6.62
CA PHE A 329 0.06 -4.05 6.94
C PHE A 329 1.03 -5.17 7.29
N THR A 330 0.75 -5.89 8.37
CA THR A 330 1.46 -7.10 8.79
C THR A 330 0.72 -8.36 8.33
N LYS A 331 1.39 -9.49 8.33
CA LYS A 331 0.76 -10.79 8.04
C LYS A 331 -0.29 -11.12 9.12
N PRO A 332 -1.37 -11.84 8.78
CA PRO A 332 -2.31 -12.33 9.77
C PRO A 332 -1.71 -13.50 10.58
N ASN A 333 -2.15 -13.63 11.82
CA ASN A 333 -1.87 -14.82 12.63
C ASN A 333 -2.73 -16.00 12.14
N THR A 334 -2.18 -16.85 11.29
CA THR A 334 -2.87 -17.99 10.70
C THR A 334 -3.19 -19.10 11.71
N ASN A 335 -2.58 -19.09 12.90
CA ASN A 335 -2.83 -20.02 13.99
C ASN A 335 -3.96 -19.56 14.92
N SER A 336 -4.52 -18.39 14.70
CA SER A 336 -5.64 -17.90 15.49
C SER A 336 -6.88 -18.77 15.30
N PRO A 337 -7.63 -19.09 16.36
CA PRO A 337 -8.86 -19.88 16.27
C PRO A 337 -9.95 -19.21 15.41
N ILE A 338 -9.90 -17.89 15.27
CA ILE A 338 -10.85 -17.16 14.42
C ILE A 338 -10.43 -17.08 12.94
N TYR A 339 -9.23 -17.56 12.58
CA TYR A 339 -8.71 -17.44 11.21
C TYR A 339 -9.61 -18.13 10.17
N SER A 340 -10.13 -19.32 10.48
CA SER A 340 -11.04 -20.02 9.56
C SER A 340 -12.32 -19.26 9.27
N SER A 341 -12.96 -18.68 10.31
CA SER A 341 -14.16 -17.85 10.14
C SER A 341 -13.84 -16.56 9.39
N PHE A 342 -12.67 -15.96 9.65
CA PHE A 342 -12.20 -14.81 8.91
C PHE A 342 -12.05 -15.11 7.41
N ILE A 343 -11.48 -16.26 7.03
CA ILE A 343 -11.33 -16.66 5.62
C ILE A 343 -12.69 -16.83 4.94
N GLY A 344 -13.69 -17.38 5.63
CA GLY A 344 -15.06 -17.46 5.13
C GLY A 344 -15.65 -16.09 4.82
N ASP A 345 -15.61 -15.19 5.79
CA ASP A 345 -16.11 -13.81 5.65
C ASP A 345 -15.31 -13.00 4.61
N ALA A 346 -13.98 -13.14 4.58
CA ALA A 346 -13.10 -12.53 3.59
C ALA A 346 -13.39 -13.01 2.17
N THR A 347 -13.72 -14.30 2.01
CA THR A 347 -14.14 -14.86 0.71
C THR A 347 -15.39 -14.17 0.22
N VAL A 348 -16.45 -14.10 1.03
CA VAL A 348 -17.69 -13.45 0.66
C VAL A 348 -17.48 -11.95 0.39
N PHE A 349 -16.75 -11.26 1.23
CA PHE A 349 -16.43 -9.85 1.04
C PHE A 349 -15.69 -9.60 -0.28
N SER A 350 -14.72 -10.46 -0.61
CA SER A 350 -13.94 -10.34 -1.85
C SER A 350 -14.76 -10.54 -3.12
N LEU A 351 -15.92 -11.20 -3.05
CA LEU A 351 -16.83 -11.34 -4.19
C LEU A 351 -17.54 -10.02 -4.55
N PHE A 352 -17.85 -9.18 -3.58
CA PHE A 352 -18.84 -8.09 -3.75
C PHE A 352 -18.32 -6.70 -3.40
N ASP A 353 -17.09 -6.55 -2.93
CA ASP A 353 -16.50 -5.21 -2.70
C ASP A 353 -16.45 -4.38 -3.98
N THR A 354 -16.40 -3.07 -3.83
CA THR A 354 -16.36 -2.12 -4.96
C THR A 354 -15.13 -2.32 -5.86
N ALA A 355 -13.99 -2.77 -5.30
CA ALA A 355 -12.75 -3.07 -6.01
C ALA A 355 -12.73 -4.49 -6.59
N SER A 356 -13.81 -5.25 -6.46
CA SER A 356 -13.96 -6.58 -7.04
C SER A 356 -14.59 -6.51 -8.43
N ASN A 357 -13.92 -7.13 -9.41
CA ASN A 357 -14.31 -7.09 -10.81
C ASN A 357 -14.28 -8.48 -11.44
N GLN A 358 -14.96 -9.43 -10.82
CA GLN A 358 -15.11 -10.77 -11.39
C GLN A 358 -16.12 -10.73 -12.54
N ALA A 359 -15.80 -11.48 -13.59
CA ALA A 359 -16.62 -11.59 -14.77
C ALA A 359 -16.40 -12.92 -15.49
N SER A 360 -17.41 -13.40 -16.20
CA SER A 360 -17.32 -14.44 -17.22
C SER A 360 -17.30 -13.80 -18.58
N TYR A 361 -16.53 -14.37 -19.51
CA TYR A 361 -16.47 -13.86 -20.88
C TYR A 361 -16.62 -14.98 -21.89
N ARG A 362 -17.43 -14.75 -22.93
CA ARG A 362 -17.67 -15.64 -24.07
C ARG A 362 -17.19 -14.96 -25.35
N ASN A 363 -16.90 -15.73 -26.36
CA ASN A 363 -16.38 -15.24 -27.66
C ASN A 363 -14.98 -14.61 -27.57
N TRP A 364 -14.13 -15.19 -26.74
CA TRP A 364 -12.73 -14.82 -26.62
C TRP A 364 -11.87 -15.64 -27.59
N ASN A 365 -11.03 -14.98 -28.38
CA ASN A 365 -10.20 -15.63 -29.40
C ASN A 365 -8.81 -16.04 -28.90
N GLY A 366 -8.46 -15.73 -27.67
CA GLY A 366 -7.15 -16.02 -27.06
C GLY A 366 -7.18 -17.24 -26.15
N TYR A 367 -6.11 -17.37 -25.37
CA TYR A 367 -6.00 -18.41 -24.33
C TYR A 367 -7.05 -18.21 -23.24
N THR A 368 -7.54 -19.34 -22.75
CA THR A 368 -8.56 -19.35 -21.72
C THR A 368 -8.05 -20.02 -20.46
N ASN A 369 -8.59 -19.63 -19.29
CA ASN A 369 -8.24 -20.25 -18.01
C ASN A 369 -8.78 -21.68 -17.82
N CYS A 370 -9.42 -22.24 -18.82
CA CYS A 370 -9.98 -23.60 -18.81
C CYS A 370 -9.59 -24.43 -20.04
N ASN A 371 -8.60 -24.02 -20.81
CA ASN A 371 -8.16 -24.68 -22.07
C ASN A 371 -9.27 -24.90 -23.10
N LYS A 372 -10.32 -24.08 -23.08
CA LYS A 372 -11.44 -24.13 -24.02
C LYS A 372 -11.49 -22.82 -24.82
N PRO A 373 -11.52 -22.89 -26.17
CA PRO A 373 -11.60 -21.69 -26.98
C PRO A 373 -12.90 -20.94 -26.75
N GLY A 374 -12.86 -19.64 -26.91
CA GLY A 374 -14.03 -18.77 -26.86
C GLY A 374 -14.56 -18.43 -25.47
N ARG A 375 -13.85 -18.77 -24.39
CA ARG A 375 -14.38 -18.57 -23.05
C ARG A 375 -13.34 -18.19 -22.02
N TRP A 376 -13.75 -17.29 -21.13
CA TRP A 376 -13.11 -17.03 -19.85
C TRP A 376 -14.08 -17.37 -18.74
N ILE A 377 -13.80 -18.39 -17.95
CA ILE A 377 -14.67 -18.91 -16.90
C ILE A 377 -14.49 -18.07 -15.62
N ASN A 378 -15.63 -17.68 -15.00
CA ASN A 378 -15.61 -17.02 -13.71
C ASN A 378 -15.57 -18.01 -12.56
N GLN A 379 -14.40 -18.44 -12.14
CA GLN A 379 -14.21 -19.35 -11.00
C GLN A 379 -14.65 -18.75 -9.65
N TRP A 380 -14.90 -17.43 -9.60
CA TRP A 380 -15.40 -16.72 -8.42
C TRP A 380 -16.93 -16.74 -8.30
N PHE A 381 -17.63 -17.47 -9.16
CA PHE A 381 -19.06 -17.56 -9.12
C PHE A 381 -19.54 -18.41 -7.90
N PHE A 382 -20.65 -18.00 -7.29
CA PHE A 382 -21.04 -18.43 -5.93
C PHE A 382 -22.38 -19.17 -5.86
N ILE A 383 -23.09 -19.41 -6.97
CA ILE A 383 -24.38 -20.09 -7.01
C ILE A 383 -24.26 -21.44 -7.74
N ASP A 384 -25.00 -22.45 -7.24
CA ASP A 384 -25.11 -23.74 -7.89
C ASP A 384 -25.74 -23.63 -9.29
N GLN A 385 -25.13 -24.27 -10.29
CA GLN A 385 -25.64 -24.23 -11.66
C GLN A 385 -27.02 -24.86 -11.79
N GLY A 386 -27.27 -25.99 -11.13
CA GLY A 386 -28.55 -26.67 -11.18
C GLY A 386 -29.70 -25.84 -10.61
N LYS A 387 -29.41 -25.06 -9.55
CA LYS A 387 -30.38 -24.09 -9.01
C LYS A 387 -30.69 -22.99 -10.03
N ILE A 388 -29.70 -22.53 -10.80
CA ILE A 388 -29.93 -21.53 -11.84
C ILE A 388 -30.75 -22.11 -12.98
N GLU A 389 -30.44 -23.32 -13.45
CA GLU A 389 -31.18 -24.01 -14.51
C GLU A 389 -32.66 -24.16 -14.12
N THR A 390 -32.92 -24.65 -12.90
CA THR A 390 -34.27 -24.83 -12.38
C THR A 390 -35.05 -23.50 -12.36
N GLU A 391 -34.46 -22.44 -11.84
CA GLU A 391 -35.11 -21.11 -11.78
C GLU A 391 -35.29 -20.48 -13.16
N ALA A 392 -34.34 -20.64 -14.08
CA ALA A 392 -34.44 -20.14 -15.44
C ALA A 392 -35.59 -20.85 -16.21
N MET A 393 -35.72 -22.16 -16.06
CA MET A 393 -36.79 -22.95 -16.64
C MET A 393 -38.15 -22.52 -16.06
N ARG A 394 -38.26 -22.42 -14.74
CA ARG A 394 -39.46 -21.97 -14.03
C ARG A 394 -39.93 -20.60 -14.49
N LYS A 395 -39.00 -19.69 -14.79
CA LYS A 395 -39.28 -18.32 -15.25
C LYS A 395 -39.38 -18.20 -16.76
N LYS A 396 -39.30 -19.30 -17.50
CA LYS A 396 -39.27 -19.32 -18.97
C LYS A 396 -38.18 -18.38 -19.56
N GLN A 397 -37.02 -18.36 -18.93
CA GLN A 397 -35.90 -17.49 -19.30
C GLN A 397 -34.78 -18.32 -19.96
N ASN A 398 -34.96 -18.63 -21.24
CA ASN A 398 -34.07 -19.50 -22.02
C ASN A 398 -32.81 -18.74 -22.54
N ASP A 399 -32.66 -17.46 -22.20
CA ASP A 399 -31.53 -16.63 -22.68
C ASP A 399 -30.22 -16.86 -21.90
N VAL A 400 -30.24 -17.67 -20.84
CA VAL A 400 -29.07 -17.98 -20.05
C VAL A 400 -28.22 -19.00 -20.80
N ALA A 401 -26.99 -18.61 -21.10
CA ALA A 401 -26.05 -19.46 -21.82
C ALA A 401 -25.20 -20.28 -20.85
N TYR A 402 -25.30 -21.59 -20.97
CA TYR A 402 -24.55 -22.58 -20.19
C TYR A 402 -23.31 -23.07 -20.96
N ASP A 403 -22.35 -23.63 -20.23
CA ASP A 403 -21.18 -24.22 -20.80
C ASP A 403 -21.46 -25.65 -21.30
N ALA A 404 -21.17 -25.94 -22.58
CA ALA A 404 -21.28 -27.26 -23.11
C ALA A 404 -20.23 -28.25 -22.56
N TYR A 405 -19.17 -27.75 -21.91
CA TYR A 405 -17.95 -28.48 -21.58
C TYR A 405 -17.43 -28.25 -20.16
N GLY A 406 -18.15 -27.59 -19.29
CA GLY A 406 -17.64 -27.20 -17.99
C GLY A 406 -18.09 -28.06 -16.83
N ASP A 407 -17.34 -28.00 -15.73
CA ASP A 407 -17.80 -28.43 -14.43
C ASP A 407 -19.08 -27.64 -14.09
N LYS A 408 -20.06 -28.36 -13.55
CA LYS A 408 -21.37 -27.78 -13.22
C LYS A 408 -21.30 -26.69 -12.15
N ASN A 409 -20.22 -26.65 -11.36
CA ASN A 409 -20.03 -25.69 -10.28
C ASN A 409 -18.68 -25.02 -10.41
N ARG A 410 -18.59 -23.79 -9.90
CA ARG A 410 -17.36 -23.00 -9.90
C ARG A 410 -16.59 -23.19 -8.60
N TYR A 411 -15.28 -22.94 -8.65
CA TYR A 411 -14.36 -23.14 -7.54
C TYR A 411 -14.86 -22.50 -6.23
N VAL A 412 -15.23 -21.21 -6.28
CA VAL A 412 -15.66 -20.49 -5.06
C VAL A 412 -16.97 -21.04 -4.52
N TYR A 413 -17.92 -21.43 -5.38
CA TYR A 413 -19.13 -22.10 -4.89
C TYR A 413 -18.80 -23.37 -4.10
N LEU A 414 -17.95 -24.25 -4.66
CA LEU A 414 -17.55 -25.49 -3.99
C LEU A 414 -16.81 -25.22 -2.67
N LYS A 415 -15.95 -24.22 -2.67
CA LYS A 415 -15.19 -23.82 -1.47
C LYS A 415 -16.09 -23.29 -0.36
N LEU A 416 -17.08 -22.47 -0.69
CA LEU A 416 -18.06 -21.92 0.27
C LEU A 416 -18.89 -23.00 0.99
N GLN A 417 -19.12 -24.18 0.36
CA GLN A 417 -19.85 -25.27 0.99
C GLN A 417 -19.13 -25.83 2.24
N ASN A 418 -17.81 -25.62 2.35
CA ASN A 418 -16.97 -26.13 3.43
C ASN A 418 -16.46 -24.99 4.34
N MET A 419 -16.97 -23.78 4.21
CA MET A 419 -16.53 -22.64 5.01
C MET A 419 -17.55 -22.31 6.11
N THR A 420 -17.03 -21.87 7.25
CA THR A 420 -17.83 -21.26 8.29
C THR A 420 -18.02 -19.79 7.97
N LEU A 421 -19.27 -19.35 7.84
CA LEU A 421 -19.65 -17.99 7.54
C LEU A 421 -20.32 -17.33 8.73
N SER A 422 -20.07 -16.04 8.94
CA SER A 422 -20.86 -15.25 9.86
C SER A 422 -22.26 -14.99 9.32
N LYS A 423 -23.16 -14.53 10.20
CA LYS A 423 -24.52 -14.11 9.80
C LYS A 423 -24.48 -12.96 8.78
N GLU A 424 -23.51 -12.06 8.91
CA GLU A 424 -23.30 -10.94 8.01
C GLU A 424 -22.86 -11.41 6.63
N ALA A 425 -21.92 -12.35 6.54
CA ALA A 425 -21.48 -12.94 5.28
C ALA A 425 -22.59 -13.75 4.62
N GLN A 426 -23.34 -14.55 5.37
CA GLN A 426 -24.49 -15.28 4.85
C GLN A 426 -25.56 -14.33 4.28
N ASN A 427 -25.87 -13.24 4.99
CA ASN A 427 -26.82 -12.23 4.51
C ASN A 427 -26.35 -11.58 3.18
N VAL A 428 -25.06 -11.33 3.02
CA VAL A 428 -24.51 -10.83 1.74
C VAL A 428 -24.74 -11.84 0.62
N LEU A 429 -24.47 -13.13 0.83
CA LEU A 429 -24.70 -14.19 -0.17
C LEU A 429 -26.18 -14.34 -0.53
N ASP A 430 -27.07 -14.27 0.45
CA ASP A 430 -28.51 -14.39 0.24
C ASP A 430 -29.05 -13.23 -0.60
N LEU A 431 -28.63 -12.00 -0.28
CA LEU A 431 -28.99 -10.81 -1.06
C LEU A 431 -28.40 -10.82 -2.46
N ALA A 432 -27.15 -11.26 -2.61
CA ALA A 432 -26.52 -11.40 -3.92
C ALA A 432 -27.23 -12.46 -4.78
N THR A 433 -27.60 -13.58 -4.19
CA THR A 433 -28.38 -14.64 -4.85
C THR A 433 -29.76 -14.11 -5.27
N LYS A 434 -30.46 -13.40 -4.39
CA LYS A 434 -31.75 -12.75 -4.70
C LYS A 434 -31.61 -11.75 -5.85
N LEU A 435 -30.53 -10.94 -5.84
CA LEU A 435 -30.23 -10.00 -6.92
C LEU A 435 -29.99 -10.70 -8.24
N TYR A 436 -29.16 -11.75 -8.26
CA TYR A 436 -28.87 -12.55 -9.44
C TYR A 436 -30.14 -13.06 -10.09
N PHE A 437 -31.03 -13.73 -9.34
CA PHE A 437 -32.30 -14.26 -9.86
C PHE A 437 -33.28 -13.16 -10.30
N LYS A 438 -33.28 -12.01 -9.64
CA LYS A 438 -34.05 -10.85 -10.07
C LYS A 438 -33.55 -10.29 -11.40
N GLN A 439 -32.26 -10.33 -11.66
CA GLN A 439 -31.65 -9.83 -12.89
C GLN A 439 -31.84 -10.72 -14.11
N LEU A 440 -32.19 -12.00 -13.96
CA LEU A 440 -32.40 -12.92 -15.07
C LEU A 440 -33.33 -12.32 -16.14
N LYS A 441 -34.47 -11.77 -15.74
CA LYS A 441 -35.45 -11.18 -16.65
C LYS A 441 -34.98 -9.93 -17.41
N TYR A 442 -33.92 -9.30 -16.98
CA TYR A 442 -33.42 -8.06 -17.58
C TYR A 442 -32.22 -8.28 -18.50
N ARG A 443 -31.60 -9.48 -18.51
CA ARG A 443 -30.34 -9.77 -19.22
C ARG A 443 -30.46 -9.49 -20.72
N LYS A 444 -31.52 -9.97 -21.38
CA LYS A 444 -31.79 -9.73 -22.79
C LYS A 444 -31.76 -8.25 -23.16
N LYS A 445 -32.40 -7.41 -22.34
CA LYS A 445 -32.43 -5.96 -22.56
C LYS A 445 -31.09 -5.29 -22.22
N ALA A 446 -30.39 -5.76 -21.17
CA ALA A 446 -29.08 -5.24 -20.78
C ALA A 446 -27.98 -5.53 -21.82
N ILE A 447 -28.05 -6.67 -22.50
CA ILE A 447 -27.14 -7.04 -23.60
C ILE A 447 -27.19 -6.00 -24.73
N LEU A 448 -28.35 -5.43 -25.04
CA LEU A 448 -28.47 -4.40 -26.08
C LEU A 448 -27.60 -3.16 -25.76
N LYS A 449 -27.43 -2.85 -24.49
CA LYS A 449 -26.57 -1.74 -24.04
C LYS A 449 -25.10 -2.13 -23.89
N TYR A 450 -24.83 -3.40 -23.58
CA TYR A 450 -23.50 -3.93 -23.32
C TYR A 450 -23.30 -5.26 -24.09
N PRO A 451 -23.26 -5.24 -25.43
CA PRO A 451 -23.26 -6.45 -26.26
C PRO A 451 -22.01 -7.33 -26.00
N ASP A 452 -20.88 -6.70 -25.75
CA ASP A 452 -19.60 -7.39 -25.58
C ASP A 452 -19.39 -7.96 -24.15
N MET A 453 -20.34 -7.79 -23.23
CA MET A 453 -20.12 -8.09 -21.81
C MET A 453 -20.62 -9.47 -21.37
N SER A 454 -21.02 -10.32 -22.30
CA SER A 454 -21.47 -11.68 -22.02
C SER A 454 -22.48 -11.79 -20.87
N LEU A 455 -23.43 -10.84 -20.79
CA LEU A 455 -24.39 -10.75 -19.69
C LEU A 455 -25.38 -11.91 -19.62
N ASN A 456 -25.44 -12.75 -20.66
CA ASN A 456 -26.23 -13.98 -20.69
C ASN A 456 -25.47 -15.20 -20.11
N ALA A 457 -24.17 -15.11 -19.84
CA ALA A 457 -23.43 -16.22 -19.20
C ALA A 457 -24.08 -16.60 -17.86
N TRP A 458 -24.19 -17.90 -17.55
CA TRP A 458 -24.80 -18.34 -16.30
C TRP A 458 -23.96 -17.95 -15.09
N ASP A 459 -22.64 -17.91 -15.25
CA ASP A 459 -21.65 -17.59 -14.22
C ASP A 459 -21.18 -16.13 -14.25
N ILE A 460 -22.09 -15.18 -14.53
CA ILE A 460 -21.75 -13.75 -14.50
C ILE A 460 -21.19 -13.33 -13.13
N GLY A 461 -20.10 -12.58 -13.17
CA GLY A 461 -19.48 -12.04 -11.95
C GLY A 461 -20.10 -10.72 -11.48
N TRP A 462 -19.58 -10.25 -10.35
CA TRP A 462 -20.02 -9.00 -9.72
C TRP A 462 -19.95 -7.78 -10.66
N TYR A 463 -18.93 -7.72 -11.51
CA TYR A 463 -18.82 -6.65 -12.49
C TYR A 463 -20.02 -6.61 -13.44
N GLN A 464 -20.42 -7.76 -13.97
CA GLN A 464 -21.56 -7.89 -14.88
C GLN A 464 -22.88 -7.63 -14.17
N MET A 465 -23.06 -8.08 -12.92
CA MET A 465 -24.22 -7.76 -12.10
C MET A 465 -24.36 -6.25 -11.87
N LYS A 466 -23.25 -5.53 -11.66
CA LYS A 466 -23.24 -4.06 -11.58
C LYS A 466 -23.66 -3.39 -12.89
N LEU A 467 -23.29 -3.94 -14.04
CA LEU A 467 -23.71 -3.42 -15.36
C LEU A 467 -25.23 -3.58 -15.59
N ILE A 468 -25.80 -4.72 -15.22
CA ILE A 468 -27.24 -4.94 -15.32
C ILE A 468 -27.99 -3.95 -14.41
N ASP A 469 -27.52 -3.75 -13.18
CA ASP A 469 -28.15 -2.82 -12.24
C ASP A 469 -28.08 -1.35 -12.70
N ARG A 470 -27.01 -0.95 -13.42
CA ARG A 470 -26.94 0.40 -14.02
C ARG A 470 -28.05 0.69 -15.03
N VAL A 471 -28.53 -0.34 -15.72
CA VAL A 471 -29.66 -0.21 -16.68
C VAL A 471 -30.99 -0.39 -15.99
N PHE A 472 -31.06 -1.28 -15.02
CA PHE A 472 -32.25 -1.67 -14.28
C PHE A 472 -32.00 -1.61 -12.76
N PRO A 473 -31.95 -0.42 -12.16
CA PRO A 473 -31.69 -0.23 -10.75
C PRO A 473 -32.66 -1.02 -9.85
N SER A 474 -32.16 -1.55 -8.76
CA SER A 474 -32.89 -2.45 -7.90
C SER A 474 -32.67 -2.12 -6.42
N LYS A 475 -33.80 -2.14 -5.63
CA LYS A 475 -33.72 -2.02 -4.17
C LYS A 475 -32.84 -3.10 -3.54
N VAL A 476 -32.84 -4.33 -4.11
CA VAL A 476 -31.97 -5.43 -3.64
C VAL A 476 -30.48 -5.08 -3.78
N MET A 477 -30.09 -4.37 -4.82
CA MET A 477 -28.71 -3.89 -4.96
C MET A 477 -28.33 -2.90 -3.85
N GLN A 478 -29.26 -2.04 -3.42
CA GLN A 478 -29.01 -1.11 -2.31
C GLN A 478 -28.91 -1.87 -0.99
N GLU A 479 -29.81 -2.81 -0.72
CA GLU A 479 -29.75 -3.70 0.45
C GLU A 479 -28.43 -4.48 0.50
N LEU A 480 -27.98 -5.03 -0.63
CA LEU A 480 -26.71 -5.75 -0.76
C LEU A 480 -25.51 -4.83 -0.46
N LYS A 481 -25.48 -3.63 -1.01
CA LYS A 481 -24.40 -2.65 -0.72
C LYS A 481 -24.32 -2.32 0.77
N SER A 482 -25.45 -2.15 1.44
CA SER A 482 -25.49 -1.94 2.90
C SER A 482 -24.99 -3.15 3.68
N ALA A 483 -25.37 -4.36 3.28
CA ALA A 483 -24.88 -5.59 3.91
C ALA A 483 -23.36 -5.78 3.73
N ILE A 484 -22.80 -5.42 2.57
CA ILE A 484 -21.34 -5.45 2.31
C ILE A 484 -20.61 -4.48 3.24
N ILE A 485 -21.18 -3.30 3.50
CA ILE A 485 -20.58 -2.32 4.45
C ILE A 485 -20.56 -2.90 5.86
N ILE A 486 -21.64 -3.53 6.31
CA ILE A 486 -21.72 -4.17 7.64
C ILE A 486 -20.66 -5.30 7.75
N LEU A 487 -20.54 -6.15 6.73
CA LEU A 487 -19.52 -7.18 6.69
C LEU A 487 -18.09 -6.59 6.71
N LYS A 488 -17.85 -5.53 5.96
CA LYS A 488 -16.59 -4.79 5.97
C LYS A 488 -16.22 -4.28 7.37
N GLU A 489 -17.18 -3.68 8.07
CA GLU A 489 -16.98 -3.15 9.43
C GLU A 489 -16.71 -4.27 10.43
N LYS A 490 -17.39 -5.42 10.30
CA LYS A 490 -17.09 -6.62 11.10
C LYS A 490 -15.67 -7.11 10.86
N ILE A 491 -15.24 -7.25 9.61
CA ILE A 491 -13.87 -7.69 9.27
C ILE A 491 -12.85 -6.72 9.89
N ALA A 492 -13.06 -5.41 9.78
CA ALA A 492 -12.17 -4.41 10.35
C ALA A 492 -12.07 -4.52 11.88
N ARG A 493 -13.20 -4.69 12.56
CA ARG A 493 -13.28 -4.68 14.03
C ARG A 493 -12.84 -5.99 14.66
N GLU A 494 -13.30 -7.13 14.12
CA GLU A 494 -13.16 -8.42 14.78
C GLU A 494 -11.98 -9.24 14.27
N TYR A 495 -11.59 -9.07 13.01
CA TYR A 495 -10.55 -9.88 12.39
C TYR A 495 -9.29 -9.12 12.06
N ALA A 496 -9.39 -7.96 11.40
CA ALA A 496 -8.20 -7.28 10.91
C ALA A 496 -7.31 -6.76 12.06
N GLN A 497 -7.91 -6.31 13.16
CA GLN A 497 -7.16 -5.84 14.34
C GLN A 497 -6.55 -6.98 15.16
N ASP A 498 -7.25 -8.12 15.27
CA ASP A 498 -6.81 -9.25 16.09
C ASP A 498 -5.88 -10.20 15.35
N LEU A 499 -5.98 -10.25 14.00
CA LEU A 499 -5.19 -11.16 13.16
C LEU A 499 -3.89 -10.55 12.66
N ILE A 500 -3.75 -9.23 12.67
CA ILE A 500 -2.49 -8.56 12.32
C ILE A 500 -1.56 -8.69 13.52
N GLU A 501 -0.41 -9.31 13.35
CA GLU A 501 0.63 -9.34 14.38
C GLU A 501 1.05 -7.89 14.71
N LYS A 502 0.81 -7.51 15.98
CA LYS A 502 1.25 -6.22 16.53
C LYS A 502 2.73 -6.26 16.83
#